data_2817b674588fda0c6e9745cf819a0c1b
#
_entry.id   2817b674588fda0c6e9745cf819a0c1b
#
_cell.length_a   1.000
_cell.length_b   1.000
_cell.length_c   1.000
_cell.angle_alpha   90.00
_cell.angle_beta   90.00
_cell.angle_gamma   90.00
#
_symmetry.space_group_name_H-M   'P 1'
#
loop_
_entity.id
_entity.type
_entity.pdbx_description
1 polymer ?
#
loop_
_entity_poly.entity_id
_entity_poly.type
_entity_poly.pdbx_seq_one_letter_code
_entity_poly.pdbx_strand_id
1 'polypeptide(L)'
;MMDVQMAVKDLVAYALKTGLIEEADIIWALNTVTLELGITEVTATREDVIAEADSIAFDETEASEDQKVNALGMVSDGTYLENVLAALDDYAVEHGLTGGDSVVYRDLFDTRLMGALTPRPSEVQARFASLYEESPKEATDWYYTFSRDTDYIRRYRVKKDVKWQTHTEYGDLDITINLSKPEKDPKAIAAAGKAKQTGYPKCQLCHECEGYSGRVDYPARENHRIIPIEIQGAEWGFQYSPYVYYNEHCIVLNAAHTPMKIDKAAFLKLFDFVAQFPHYFVGSNADLPIVGGSILAHEHFQGGHYTFAMAKAPVERSFTVPGFEDVEAGIVKWPMSVIRLSGPDTARLAELADRILTKWRGYTDESAFIFAETEGTPHSTITPIARKVGDQFQLDLVLRNNITTEEHPLGVFHPHAKLHHIKKENIGLIEVMGLAVLPSRLKSEMEALRKAILAGTDLRADEALRKHADWVDAFRAKYAAQGVQLTEENLEGILRDEIGIVFMQVLEDAGVYKRTPEGQAAFDRFVKTI
;
A
#
# COMPACT_ATOMS: atom_id res chain seq x y z
N MET A 1 -7.49 34.65 5.32
CA MET A 1 -7.36 33.63 6.37
C MET A 1 -8.75 33.35 6.89
N MET A 2 -9.17 32.10 6.99
CA MET A 2 -10.47 31.76 7.59
C MET A 2 -10.44 32.11 9.08
N ASP A 3 -11.54 32.68 9.60
CA ASP A 3 -11.64 32.94 11.05
C ASP A 3 -11.69 31.61 11.81
N VAL A 4 -10.98 31.52 12.92
CA VAL A 4 -10.92 30.29 13.75
C VAL A 4 -12.30 29.84 14.22
N GLN A 5 -13.21 30.76 14.56
CA GLN A 5 -14.58 30.42 14.96
C GLN A 5 -15.38 29.80 13.81
N MET A 6 -15.15 30.30 12.59
CA MET A 6 -15.71 29.72 11.38
C MET A 6 -15.13 28.32 11.13
N ALA A 7 -13.81 28.14 11.26
CA ALA A 7 -13.17 26.85 11.06
C ALA A 7 -13.64 25.80 12.10
N VAL A 8 -13.87 26.20 13.35
CA VAL A 8 -14.45 25.34 14.39
C VAL A 8 -15.86 24.89 14.00
N LYS A 9 -16.72 25.82 13.59
CA LYS A 9 -18.09 25.53 13.11
C LYS A 9 -18.02 24.56 11.91
N ASP A 10 -17.18 24.84 10.95
CA ASP A 10 -17.07 24.08 9.71
C ASP A 10 -16.52 22.66 9.95
N LEU A 11 -15.59 22.47 10.91
CA LEU A 11 -15.12 21.13 11.30
C LEU A 11 -16.23 20.30 11.95
N VAL A 12 -17.04 20.91 12.84
CA VAL A 12 -18.16 20.21 13.51
C VAL A 12 -19.27 19.92 12.48
N ALA A 13 -19.53 20.84 11.55
CA ALA A 13 -20.46 20.62 10.45
C ALA A 13 -20.03 19.47 9.53
N TYR A 14 -18.73 19.38 9.24
CA TYR A 14 -18.16 18.24 8.50
C TYR A 14 -18.39 16.91 9.25
N ALA A 15 -18.12 16.87 10.55
CA ALA A 15 -18.31 15.67 11.35
C ALA A 15 -19.79 15.25 11.42
N LEU A 16 -20.73 16.20 11.49
CA LEU A 16 -22.17 15.94 11.40
C LEU A 16 -22.54 15.38 10.02
N LYS A 17 -22.08 16.05 8.94
CA LYS A 17 -22.36 15.66 7.56
C LYS A 17 -21.89 14.26 7.20
N THR A 18 -20.75 13.84 7.74
CA THR A 18 -20.14 12.51 7.51
C THR A 18 -20.63 11.45 8.49
N GLY A 19 -21.47 11.82 9.46
CA GLY A 19 -22.00 10.89 10.47
C GLY A 19 -20.97 10.43 11.49
N LEU A 20 -19.89 11.19 11.70
CA LEU A 20 -18.95 10.96 12.80
C LEU A 20 -19.58 11.35 14.14
N ILE A 21 -20.50 12.30 14.13
CA ILE A 21 -21.31 12.72 15.29
C ILE A 21 -22.79 12.82 14.89
N GLU A 22 -23.66 12.72 15.89
CA GLU A 22 -25.10 12.94 15.76
C GLU A 22 -25.46 14.41 16.05
N GLU A 23 -26.65 14.86 15.63
CA GLU A 23 -27.11 16.21 15.98
C GLU A 23 -27.12 16.52 17.49
N ALA A 24 -27.32 15.49 18.32
CA ALA A 24 -27.30 15.63 19.78
C ALA A 24 -25.90 15.99 20.31
N ASP A 25 -24.85 15.69 19.56
CA ASP A 25 -23.46 15.86 19.97
C ASP A 25 -22.88 17.24 19.59
N ILE A 26 -23.60 18.06 18.79
CA ILE A 26 -23.08 19.31 18.22
C ILE A 26 -22.45 20.22 19.27
N ILE A 27 -23.17 20.47 20.38
CA ILE A 27 -22.66 21.38 21.43
C ILE A 27 -21.43 20.80 22.12
N TRP A 28 -21.45 19.49 22.40
CA TRP A 28 -20.29 18.80 22.95
C TRP A 28 -19.08 18.87 21.98
N ALA A 29 -19.30 18.66 20.70
CA ALA A 29 -18.26 18.72 19.67
C ALA A 29 -17.65 20.12 19.53
N LEU A 30 -18.48 21.17 19.50
CA LEU A 30 -18.01 22.56 19.51
C LEU A 30 -17.12 22.84 20.73
N ASN A 31 -17.58 22.47 21.92
CA ASN A 31 -16.82 22.65 23.15
C ASN A 31 -15.52 21.82 23.19
N THR A 32 -15.54 20.62 22.61
CA THR A 32 -14.36 19.75 22.57
C THR A 32 -13.30 20.29 21.62
N VAL A 33 -13.68 20.73 20.41
CA VAL A 33 -12.76 21.33 19.45
C VAL A 33 -12.16 22.63 19.98
N THR A 34 -12.98 23.50 20.59
CA THR A 34 -12.47 24.75 21.19
C THR A 34 -11.53 24.50 22.38
N LEU A 35 -11.76 23.46 23.18
CA LEU A 35 -10.85 23.06 24.24
C LEU A 35 -9.45 22.72 23.70
N GLU A 36 -9.38 21.96 22.61
CA GLU A 36 -8.10 21.60 21.97
C GLU A 36 -7.36 22.83 21.40
N LEU A 37 -8.11 23.86 21.02
CA LEU A 37 -7.58 25.14 20.53
C LEU A 37 -7.29 26.16 21.63
N GLY A 38 -7.57 25.85 22.90
CA GLY A 38 -7.43 26.79 24.02
C GLY A 38 -8.39 27.98 23.93
N ILE A 39 -9.49 27.86 23.20
CA ILE A 39 -10.52 28.89 23.03
C ILE A 39 -11.58 28.70 24.11
N THR A 40 -11.97 29.80 24.79
CA THR A 40 -12.94 29.77 25.90
C THR A 40 -14.36 30.13 25.54
N GLU A 41 -14.56 30.70 24.33
CA GLU A 41 -15.88 31.15 23.85
C GLU A 41 -16.19 30.52 22.50
N VAL A 42 -17.42 30.02 22.35
CA VAL A 42 -17.95 29.50 21.09
C VAL A 42 -19.00 30.48 20.59
N THR A 43 -18.86 30.94 19.35
CA THR A 43 -19.82 31.87 18.76
C THR A 43 -20.87 31.17 17.88
N ALA A 44 -20.55 29.97 17.36
CA ALA A 44 -21.45 29.18 16.53
C ALA A 44 -22.58 28.55 17.36
N THR A 45 -23.79 28.61 16.83
CA THR A 45 -24.95 27.91 17.41
C THR A 45 -25.12 26.51 16.79
N ARG A 46 -26.00 25.70 17.37
CA ARG A 46 -26.39 24.40 16.81
C ARG A 46 -26.98 24.56 15.41
N GLU A 47 -27.82 25.57 15.24
CA GLU A 47 -28.49 25.91 13.97
C GLU A 47 -27.49 26.31 12.88
N ASP A 48 -26.43 27.04 13.23
CA ASP A 48 -25.36 27.42 12.31
C ASP A 48 -24.60 26.18 11.80
N VAL A 49 -24.33 25.22 12.70
CA VAL A 49 -23.65 23.95 12.34
C VAL A 49 -24.53 23.11 11.40
N ILE A 50 -25.82 22.97 11.69
CA ILE A 50 -26.75 22.21 10.84
C ILE A 50 -26.84 22.86 9.45
N ALA A 51 -27.01 24.19 9.40
CA ALA A 51 -27.08 24.91 8.12
C ALA A 51 -25.81 24.76 7.29
N GLU A 52 -24.64 24.78 7.92
CA GLU A 52 -23.37 24.54 7.24
C GLU A 52 -23.28 23.08 6.75
N ALA A 53 -23.61 22.10 7.58
CA ALA A 53 -23.60 20.69 7.20
C ALA A 53 -24.50 20.41 5.97
N ASP A 54 -25.67 21.06 5.90
CA ASP A 54 -26.57 20.96 4.75
C ASP A 54 -25.97 21.60 3.49
N SER A 55 -25.14 22.63 3.65
CA SER A 55 -24.50 23.34 2.54
C SER A 55 -23.30 22.59 1.95
N ILE A 56 -22.67 21.67 2.71
CA ILE A 56 -21.53 20.90 2.23
C ILE A 56 -21.99 19.99 1.09
N ALA A 57 -21.55 20.33 -0.12
CA ALA A 57 -21.71 19.51 -1.31
C ALA A 57 -20.46 18.62 -1.46
N PHE A 58 -20.68 17.31 -1.67
CA PHE A 58 -19.63 16.40 -2.07
C PHE A 58 -19.71 16.23 -3.58
N ASP A 59 -18.61 16.47 -4.28
CA ASP A 59 -18.57 16.39 -5.73
C ASP A 59 -18.54 14.91 -6.17
N GLU A 60 -19.63 14.46 -6.80
CA GLU A 60 -19.78 13.11 -7.32
C GLU A 60 -19.07 12.92 -8.68
N THR A 61 -18.61 14.00 -9.32
CA THR A 61 -18.19 13.96 -10.73
C THR A 61 -16.80 13.39 -10.97
N GLU A 62 -15.94 13.28 -9.95
CA GLU A 62 -14.58 12.77 -10.05
C GLU A 62 -14.40 11.34 -9.49
N ALA A 63 -15.48 10.69 -9.05
CA ALA A 63 -15.39 9.32 -8.57
C ALA A 63 -15.13 8.34 -9.73
N SER A 64 -14.07 7.55 -9.67
CA SER A 64 -13.90 6.39 -10.55
C SER A 64 -15.06 5.41 -10.38
N GLU A 65 -15.29 4.51 -11.36
CA GLU A 65 -16.36 3.48 -11.24
C GLU A 65 -16.21 2.66 -9.94
N ASP A 66 -14.97 2.40 -9.51
CA ASP A 66 -14.66 1.71 -8.24
C ASP A 66 -14.96 2.58 -7.00
N GLN A 67 -14.98 3.90 -7.14
CA GLN A 67 -15.33 4.86 -6.09
C GLN A 67 -16.83 5.15 -6.00
N LYS A 68 -17.58 4.94 -7.09
CA LYS A 68 -19.03 5.12 -7.14
C LYS A 68 -19.82 4.07 -6.36
N VAL A 69 -19.18 3.01 -5.90
CA VAL A 69 -19.82 1.83 -5.28
C VAL A 69 -20.14 2.05 -3.80
N ASN A 70 -19.71 3.13 -3.18
CA ASN A 70 -20.01 3.39 -1.77
C ASN A 70 -21.44 3.93 -1.60
N ALA A 71 -22.26 3.19 -0.85
CA ALA A 71 -23.71 3.39 -0.65
C ALA A 71 -24.11 4.75 -0.06
N LEU A 72 -23.19 5.60 0.32
CA LEU A 72 -23.43 6.97 0.75
C LEU A 72 -23.09 8.02 -0.33
N GLY A 73 -22.60 7.60 -1.52
CA GLY A 73 -22.47 8.43 -2.72
C GLY A 73 -21.58 9.68 -2.61
N MET A 74 -20.96 9.92 -1.46
CA MET A 74 -20.39 11.21 -1.14
C MET A 74 -18.87 11.14 -1.03
N VAL A 75 -18.20 11.05 -2.17
CA VAL A 75 -16.74 11.16 -2.21
C VAL A 75 -16.36 12.63 -2.38
N SER A 76 -16.24 13.34 -1.28
CA SER A 76 -15.48 14.58 -1.26
C SER A 76 -14.02 14.25 -1.61
N ASP A 77 -13.39 15.07 -2.47
CA ASP A 77 -11.93 14.96 -2.74
C ASP A 77 -11.07 15.34 -1.53
N GLY A 78 -11.70 15.66 -0.41
CA GLY A 78 -11.08 16.08 0.84
C GLY A 78 -10.72 17.55 0.90
N THR A 79 -10.96 18.34 -0.14
CA THR A 79 -10.57 19.76 -0.20
C THR A 79 -11.27 20.62 0.86
N TYR A 80 -12.56 20.36 1.16
CA TYR A 80 -13.25 21.07 2.23
C TYR A 80 -12.55 20.86 3.56
N LEU A 81 -12.31 19.61 3.95
CA LEU A 81 -11.65 19.27 5.21
C LEU A 81 -10.19 19.76 5.24
N GLU A 82 -9.42 19.62 4.13
CA GLU A 82 -8.06 20.16 4.01
C GLU A 82 -8.01 21.66 4.35
N ASN A 83 -8.93 22.45 3.81
CA ASN A 83 -8.99 23.90 4.07
C ASN A 83 -9.35 24.22 5.51
N VAL A 84 -10.28 23.50 6.10
CA VAL A 84 -10.69 23.69 7.50
C VAL A 84 -9.54 23.32 8.44
N LEU A 85 -8.94 22.15 8.27
CA LEU A 85 -7.81 21.72 9.11
C LEU A 85 -6.59 22.63 8.95
N ALA A 86 -6.27 23.08 7.72
CA ALA A 86 -5.19 24.03 7.49
C ALA A 86 -5.39 25.35 8.27
N ALA A 87 -6.62 25.87 8.34
CA ALA A 87 -6.91 27.09 9.10
C ALA A 87 -6.76 26.88 10.62
N LEU A 88 -7.17 25.71 11.13
CA LEU A 88 -7.03 25.35 12.53
C LEU A 88 -5.56 25.09 12.92
N ASP A 89 -4.79 24.46 12.03
CA ASP A 89 -3.34 24.26 12.17
C ASP A 89 -2.58 25.59 12.19
N ASP A 90 -2.92 26.53 11.29
CA ASP A 90 -2.32 27.86 11.27
C ASP A 90 -2.57 28.59 12.59
N TYR A 91 -3.82 28.55 13.07
CA TYR A 91 -4.14 29.11 14.39
C TYR A 91 -3.32 28.46 15.52
N ALA A 92 -3.21 27.14 15.51
CA ALA A 92 -2.48 26.39 16.53
C ALA A 92 -0.97 26.71 16.52
N VAL A 93 -0.38 26.86 15.33
CA VAL A 93 1.04 27.29 15.18
C VAL A 93 1.23 28.69 15.72
N GLU A 94 0.37 29.65 15.34
CA GLU A 94 0.45 31.04 15.78
C GLU A 94 0.29 31.20 17.30
N HIS A 95 -0.49 30.33 17.94
CA HIS A 95 -0.72 30.37 19.39
C HIS A 95 0.17 29.40 20.19
N GLY A 96 1.15 28.75 19.53
CA GLY A 96 2.12 27.88 20.21
C GLY A 96 1.52 26.59 20.77
N LEU A 97 0.41 26.09 20.20
CA LEU A 97 -0.25 24.85 20.60
C LEU A 97 0.41 23.60 19.99
N THR A 98 1.25 23.82 18.96
CA THR A 98 2.06 22.79 18.30
C THR A 98 3.51 22.89 18.72
N GLY A 99 4.27 21.79 18.58
CA GLY A 99 5.72 21.80 18.83
C GLY A 99 6.57 22.49 17.74
N GLY A 100 5.94 22.96 16.65
CA GLY A 100 6.56 23.62 15.50
C GLY A 100 5.59 23.70 14.33
N ASP A 101 6.09 24.18 13.16
CA ASP A 101 5.30 24.41 11.95
C ASP A 101 5.65 23.42 10.81
N SER A 102 6.26 22.28 11.11
CA SER A 102 6.47 21.26 10.08
C SER A 102 5.23 20.38 9.91
N VAL A 103 5.13 19.72 8.74
CA VAL A 103 4.02 18.77 8.44
C VAL A 103 3.81 17.75 9.55
N VAL A 104 4.90 17.30 10.22
CA VAL A 104 4.79 16.32 11.31
C VAL A 104 4.03 16.90 12.51
N TYR A 105 4.30 18.14 12.90
CA TYR A 105 3.61 18.78 14.03
C TYR A 105 2.16 19.12 13.70
N ARG A 106 1.89 19.55 12.47
CA ARG A 106 0.52 19.75 11.98
C ARG A 106 -0.25 18.44 11.97
N ASP A 107 0.36 17.35 11.45
CA ASP A 107 -0.26 16.00 11.46
C ASP A 107 -0.57 15.47 12.87
N LEU A 108 0.23 15.83 13.86
CA LEU A 108 -0.06 15.47 15.26
C LEU A 108 -1.26 16.26 15.80
N PHE A 109 -1.40 17.52 15.39
CA PHE A 109 -2.44 18.39 15.90
C PHE A 109 -3.79 18.14 15.20
N ASP A 110 -3.82 18.11 13.88
CA ASP A 110 -5.05 17.86 13.13
C ASP A 110 -5.62 16.44 13.39
N THR A 111 -4.73 15.43 13.56
CA THR A 111 -5.16 14.08 13.96
C THR A 111 -5.82 14.08 15.34
N ARG A 112 -5.33 14.91 16.27
CA ARG A 112 -5.95 15.09 17.60
C ARG A 112 -7.33 15.72 17.50
N LEU A 113 -7.50 16.78 16.67
CA LEU A 113 -8.80 17.40 16.43
C LEU A 113 -9.80 16.40 15.85
N MET A 114 -9.38 15.65 14.81
CA MET A 114 -10.22 14.61 14.23
C MET A 114 -10.52 13.47 15.20
N GLY A 115 -9.53 13.09 16.01
CA GLY A 115 -9.68 12.06 17.04
C GLY A 115 -10.75 12.41 18.08
N ALA A 116 -10.86 13.69 18.44
CA ALA A 116 -11.86 14.20 19.35
C ALA A 116 -13.31 14.04 18.83
N LEU A 117 -13.49 13.99 17.50
CA LEU A 117 -14.77 13.80 16.82
C LEU A 117 -15.00 12.37 16.31
N THR A 118 -14.00 11.49 16.45
CA THR A 118 -14.08 10.11 15.97
C THR A 118 -14.81 9.23 16.98
N PRO A 119 -15.85 8.47 16.57
CA PRO A 119 -16.56 7.53 17.45
C PRO A 119 -15.63 6.56 18.16
N ARG A 120 -16.06 6.07 19.32
CA ARG A 120 -15.28 5.13 20.13
C ARG A 120 -15.09 3.79 19.41
N PRO A 121 -14.01 3.05 19.70
CA PRO A 121 -13.79 1.72 19.10
C PRO A 121 -15.00 0.79 19.20
N SER A 122 -15.66 0.75 20.36
CA SER A 122 -16.84 -0.11 20.59
C SER A 122 -18.03 0.23 19.68
N GLU A 123 -18.24 1.51 19.36
CA GLU A 123 -19.32 1.97 18.48
C GLU A 123 -19.01 1.60 17.03
N VAL A 124 -17.76 1.80 16.59
CA VAL A 124 -17.29 1.45 15.24
C VAL A 124 -17.34 -0.06 15.04
N GLN A 125 -16.88 -0.84 16.00
CA GLN A 125 -16.91 -2.30 15.97
C GLN A 125 -18.33 -2.85 15.93
N ALA A 126 -19.25 -2.29 16.75
CA ALA A 126 -20.66 -2.69 16.75
C ALA A 126 -21.34 -2.37 15.41
N ARG A 127 -21.05 -1.21 14.82
CA ARG A 127 -21.58 -0.84 13.50
C ARG A 127 -21.04 -1.75 12.40
N PHE A 128 -19.74 -2.02 12.40
CA PHE A 128 -19.13 -2.95 11.44
C PHE A 128 -19.76 -4.34 11.56
N ALA A 129 -19.90 -4.88 12.77
CA ALA A 129 -20.49 -6.18 13.01
C ALA A 129 -21.93 -6.26 12.49
N SER A 130 -22.75 -5.24 12.75
CA SER A 130 -24.13 -5.17 12.25
C SER A 130 -24.20 -5.20 10.71
N LEU A 131 -23.32 -4.45 10.04
CA LEU A 131 -23.26 -4.43 8.58
C LEU A 131 -22.71 -5.75 8.01
N TYR A 132 -21.76 -6.37 8.73
CA TYR A 132 -21.18 -7.64 8.33
C TYR A 132 -22.20 -8.79 8.34
N GLU A 133 -23.16 -8.76 9.28
CA GLU A 133 -24.28 -9.71 9.30
C GLU A 133 -25.15 -9.62 8.02
N GLU A 134 -25.25 -8.42 7.43
CA GLU A 134 -25.97 -8.20 6.18
C GLU A 134 -25.09 -8.59 4.98
N SER A 135 -23.87 -8.05 4.92
CA SER A 135 -22.90 -8.30 3.86
C SER A 135 -21.48 -7.93 4.28
N PRO A 136 -20.48 -8.83 4.12
CA PRO A 136 -19.07 -8.47 4.31
C PRO A 136 -18.63 -7.25 3.48
N LYS A 137 -19.20 -7.11 2.26
CA LYS A 137 -18.88 -5.99 1.38
C LYS A 137 -19.44 -4.67 1.92
N GLU A 138 -20.68 -4.62 2.39
CA GLU A 138 -21.25 -3.41 2.98
C GLU A 138 -20.49 -2.95 4.21
N ALA A 139 -20.04 -3.91 5.06
CA ALA A 139 -19.23 -3.61 6.22
C ALA A 139 -17.88 -2.97 5.82
N THR A 140 -17.20 -3.52 4.83
CA THR A 140 -15.92 -3.00 4.35
C THR A 140 -16.06 -1.66 3.63
N ASP A 141 -17.09 -1.48 2.80
CA ASP A 141 -17.41 -0.22 2.11
C ASP A 141 -17.64 0.93 3.12
N TRP A 142 -18.46 0.64 4.15
CA TRP A 142 -18.70 1.58 5.23
C TRP A 142 -17.41 1.91 6.00
N TYR A 143 -16.64 0.90 6.39
CA TYR A 143 -15.43 1.12 7.17
C TYR A 143 -14.32 1.83 6.37
N TYR A 144 -14.26 1.60 5.05
CA TYR A 144 -13.36 2.37 4.18
C TYR A 144 -13.77 3.83 4.10
N THR A 145 -15.07 4.10 3.95
CA THR A 145 -15.63 5.47 3.99
C THR A 145 -15.35 6.13 5.33
N PHE A 146 -15.64 5.45 6.44
CA PHE A 146 -15.31 5.92 7.79
C PHE A 146 -13.82 6.28 7.93
N SER A 147 -12.90 5.43 7.45
CA SER A 147 -11.47 5.69 7.52
C SER A 147 -11.02 6.92 6.72
N ARG A 148 -11.76 7.29 5.67
CA ARG A 148 -11.58 8.53 4.91
C ARG A 148 -12.19 9.74 5.63
N ASP A 149 -13.37 9.57 6.22
CA ASP A 149 -14.09 10.66 6.87
C ASP A 149 -13.46 11.08 8.18
N THR A 150 -12.81 10.17 8.88
CA THR A 150 -11.98 10.48 10.05
C THR A 150 -10.64 11.14 9.71
N ASP A 151 -10.33 11.38 8.43
CA ASP A 151 -9.02 11.84 7.95
C ASP A 151 -7.85 10.91 8.30
N TYR A 152 -8.12 9.68 8.71
CA TYR A 152 -7.08 8.66 8.81
C TYR A 152 -6.47 8.36 7.43
N ILE A 153 -7.31 8.27 6.40
CA ILE A 153 -6.93 8.30 5.00
C ILE A 153 -7.10 9.74 4.48
N ARG A 154 -6.00 10.45 4.33
CA ARG A 154 -5.97 11.84 3.87
C ARG A 154 -6.18 11.92 2.36
N ARG A 155 -7.46 11.99 1.93
CA ARG A 155 -7.87 11.98 0.51
C ARG A 155 -7.11 13.01 -0.32
N TYR A 156 -7.00 14.23 0.15
CA TYR A 156 -6.29 15.33 -0.51
C TYR A 156 -4.79 15.09 -0.69
N ARG A 157 -4.16 14.21 0.13
CA ARG A 157 -2.78 13.77 -0.10
C ARG A 157 -2.70 12.65 -1.12
N VAL A 158 -3.61 11.67 -1.03
CA VAL A 158 -3.67 10.55 -1.98
C VAL A 158 -3.97 11.05 -3.40
N LYS A 159 -4.79 12.10 -3.55
CA LYS A 159 -5.08 12.75 -4.84
C LYS A 159 -3.82 13.34 -5.52
N LYS A 160 -2.77 13.65 -4.77
CA LYS A 160 -1.51 14.17 -5.31
C LYS A 160 -0.64 13.11 -5.98
N ASP A 161 -0.87 11.82 -5.72
CA ASP A 161 -0.15 10.72 -6.34
C ASP A 161 -0.30 10.75 -7.86
N VAL A 162 0.80 10.48 -8.57
CA VAL A 162 0.77 10.39 -10.03
C VAL A 162 0.65 8.92 -10.40
N LYS A 163 -0.46 8.55 -11.05
CA LYS A 163 -0.81 7.16 -11.38
C LYS A 163 -1.03 7.00 -12.89
N TRP A 164 -0.51 5.91 -13.44
CA TRP A 164 -0.78 5.51 -14.83
C TRP A 164 -0.56 4.01 -15.01
N GLN A 165 -0.95 3.48 -16.17
CA GLN A 165 -0.67 2.10 -16.56
C GLN A 165 0.29 2.07 -17.76
N THR A 166 1.18 1.08 -17.78
CA THR A 166 2.05 0.79 -18.91
C THR A 166 1.77 -0.61 -19.44
N HIS A 167 1.44 -0.71 -20.72
CA HIS A 167 1.21 -1.99 -21.39
C HIS A 167 2.50 -2.75 -21.60
N THR A 168 2.53 -4.03 -21.23
CA THR A 168 3.68 -4.94 -21.39
C THR A 168 3.23 -6.30 -21.92
N GLU A 169 4.18 -7.17 -22.26
CA GLU A 169 3.89 -8.56 -22.66
C GLU A 169 3.25 -9.40 -21.53
N TYR A 170 3.29 -8.93 -20.30
CA TYR A 170 2.71 -9.57 -19.11
C TYR A 170 1.37 -8.96 -18.69
N GLY A 171 0.88 -7.97 -19.43
CA GLY A 171 -0.32 -7.19 -19.15
C GLY A 171 0.00 -5.76 -18.74
N ASP A 172 -1.02 -5.04 -18.27
CA ASP A 172 -0.92 -3.65 -17.89
C ASP A 172 -0.38 -3.54 -16.46
N LEU A 173 0.83 -3.00 -16.32
CA LEU A 173 1.45 -2.73 -15.01
C LEU A 173 0.98 -1.38 -14.49
N ASP A 174 0.62 -1.34 -13.22
CA ASP A 174 0.24 -0.12 -12.52
C ASP A 174 1.49 0.60 -12.01
N ILE A 175 1.61 1.90 -12.31
CA ILE A 175 2.74 2.71 -11.88
C ILE A 175 2.23 3.87 -11.04
N THR A 176 2.80 4.05 -9.84
CA THR A 176 2.47 5.14 -8.95
C THR A 176 3.74 5.84 -8.47
N ILE A 177 3.84 7.16 -8.70
CA ILE A 177 4.77 8.01 -7.95
C ILE A 177 4.03 8.45 -6.70
N ASN A 178 4.43 7.92 -5.55
CA ASN A 178 3.76 8.17 -4.30
C ASN A 178 4.18 9.53 -3.72
N LEU A 179 3.20 10.43 -3.58
CA LEU A 179 3.35 11.77 -3.00
C LEU A 179 2.55 11.91 -1.69
N SER A 180 1.73 10.92 -1.35
CA SER A 180 0.90 10.93 -0.15
C SER A 180 1.69 10.70 1.13
N LYS A 181 2.85 10.05 1.03
CA LYS A 181 3.76 9.86 2.16
C LYS A 181 4.61 11.11 2.34
N PRO A 182 4.47 11.86 3.45
CA PRO A 182 5.24 13.07 3.68
C PRO A 182 6.74 12.80 3.66
N GLU A 183 7.50 13.65 2.97
CA GLU A 183 8.95 13.66 3.09
C GLU A 183 9.34 14.16 4.48
N LYS A 184 10.30 13.50 5.11
CA LYS A 184 10.76 13.92 6.44
C LYS A 184 11.53 15.24 6.35
N ASP A 185 10.99 16.29 6.98
CA ASP A 185 11.70 17.56 7.18
C ASP A 185 13.01 17.32 7.97
N PRO A 186 14.15 17.88 7.54
CA PRO A 186 15.42 17.80 8.28
C PRO A 186 15.33 18.19 9.76
N LYS A 187 14.53 19.20 10.09
CA LYS A 187 14.28 19.61 11.48
C LYS A 187 13.51 18.56 12.27
N ALA A 188 12.50 17.95 11.64
CA ALA A 188 11.74 16.84 12.25
C ALA A 188 12.62 15.60 12.43
N ILE A 189 13.52 15.27 11.48
CA ILE A 189 14.51 14.21 11.63
C ILE A 189 15.44 14.47 12.81
N ALA A 190 15.95 15.71 12.95
CA ALA A 190 16.80 16.08 14.07
C ALA A 190 16.07 16.04 15.42
N ALA A 191 14.80 16.45 15.47
CA ALA A 191 13.96 16.36 16.66
C ALA A 191 13.66 14.90 17.03
N ALA A 192 13.33 14.06 16.04
CA ALA A 192 13.11 12.63 16.22
C ALA A 192 14.36 11.93 16.77
N GLY A 193 15.56 12.29 16.30
CA GLY A 193 16.83 11.75 16.82
C GLY A 193 17.12 12.12 18.28
N LYS A 194 16.49 13.17 18.80
CA LYS A 194 16.59 13.61 20.21
C LYS A 194 15.43 13.11 21.09
N ALA A 195 14.37 12.59 20.48
CA ALA A 195 13.20 12.10 21.19
C ALA A 195 13.55 10.89 22.07
N LYS A 196 12.98 10.86 23.28
CA LYS A 196 13.12 9.70 24.15
C LYS A 196 12.44 8.49 23.52
N GLN A 197 13.23 7.48 23.17
CA GLN A 197 12.69 6.22 22.67
C GLN A 197 11.83 5.56 23.75
N THR A 198 10.59 5.27 23.40
CA THR A 198 9.65 4.53 24.23
C THR A 198 9.32 3.22 23.54
N GLY A 199 9.21 2.13 24.28
CA GLY A 199 8.79 0.83 23.71
C GLY A 199 7.28 0.73 23.48
N TYR A 200 6.56 1.86 23.42
CA TYR A 200 5.11 1.91 23.26
C TYR A 200 4.68 2.95 22.20
N PRO A 201 3.85 2.54 21.21
CA PRO A 201 3.62 1.14 20.81
C PRO A 201 4.91 0.47 20.32
N LYS A 202 4.99 -0.85 20.33
CA LYS A 202 6.20 -1.59 19.90
C LYS A 202 6.48 -1.41 18.41
N CYS A 203 5.45 -1.40 17.57
CA CYS A 203 5.53 -1.10 16.13
C CYS A 203 4.21 -0.52 15.63
N GLN A 204 4.21 -0.02 14.38
CA GLN A 204 3.05 0.64 13.77
C GLN A 204 1.86 -0.30 13.47
N LEU A 205 2.02 -1.60 13.69
CA LEU A 205 0.99 -2.63 13.49
C LEU A 205 0.46 -3.19 14.82
N CYS A 206 0.86 -2.62 15.97
CA CYS A 206 0.32 -3.05 17.26
C CYS A 206 -1.05 -2.44 17.52
N HIS A 207 -1.93 -3.16 18.22
CA HIS A 207 -3.25 -2.66 18.65
C HIS A 207 -3.15 -1.38 19.47
N GLU A 208 -2.06 -1.19 20.20
CA GLU A 208 -1.78 0.02 20.99
C GLU A 208 -1.64 1.29 20.14
N CYS A 209 -1.61 1.16 18.80
CA CYS A 209 -1.67 2.29 17.89
C CYS A 209 -3.07 2.93 17.84
N GLU A 210 -4.15 2.17 18.09
CA GLU A 210 -5.50 2.71 18.11
C GLU A 210 -5.65 3.81 19.16
N GLY A 211 -6.03 5.02 18.73
CA GLY A 211 -6.16 6.17 19.62
C GLY A 211 -4.84 6.77 20.13
N TYR A 212 -3.69 6.32 19.62
CA TYR A 212 -2.39 6.83 20.08
C TYR A 212 -2.11 8.24 19.56
N SER A 213 -1.73 9.16 20.49
CA SER A 213 -1.50 10.58 20.18
C SER A 213 -0.29 10.88 19.29
N GLY A 214 0.54 9.87 19.04
CA GLY A 214 1.74 10.07 18.25
C GLY A 214 2.85 10.84 18.95
N ARG A 215 3.92 11.10 18.23
CA ARG A 215 5.08 11.93 18.59
C ARG A 215 5.89 12.22 17.33
N VAL A 216 6.87 13.10 17.40
CA VAL A 216 7.67 13.54 16.24
C VAL A 216 8.28 12.41 15.42
N ASP A 217 8.60 11.27 16.03
CA ASP A 217 9.16 10.09 15.38
C ASP A 217 8.13 8.96 15.16
N TYR A 218 6.88 9.16 15.55
CA TYR A 218 5.83 8.16 15.47
C TYR A 218 4.47 8.78 15.13
N PRO A 219 3.75 8.27 14.11
CA PRO A 219 2.52 8.90 13.65
C PRO A 219 1.40 8.87 14.70
N ALA A 220 0.61 9.94 14.75
CA ALA A 220 -0.64 9.99 15.51
C ALA A 220 -1.69 9.04 14.88
N ARG A 221 -2.59 8.52 15.73
CA ARG A 221 -3.64 7.55 15.37
C ARG A 221 -4.92 7.76 16.19
N GLU A 222 -5.15 8.96 16.73
CA GLU A 222 -6.34 9.27 17.56
C GLU A 222 -7.63 9.08 16.76
N ASN A 223 -7.59 9.34 15.46
CA ASN A 223 -8.68 9.19 14.48
C ASN A 223 -8.73 7.81 13.81
N HIS A 224 -7.94 6.85 14.28
CA HIS A 224 -7.87 5.49 13.73
C HIS A 224 -8.60 4.50 14.61
N ARG A 225 -9.31 3.55 13.99
CA ARG A 225 -9.99 2.43 14.66
C ARG A 225 -9.59 1.13 13.99
N ILE A 226 -9.52 0.05 14.77
CA ILE A 226 -9.17 -1.30 14.32
C ILE A 226 -10.38 -2.20 14.50
N ILE A 227 -10.76 -2.93 13.46
CA ILE A 227 -11.83 -3.92 13.52
C ILE A 227 -11.24 -5.25 13.98
N PRO A 228 -11.67 -5.82 15.11
CA PRO A 228 -11.27 -7.16 15.52
C PRO A 228 -11.91 -8.19 14.60
N ILE A 229 -11.12 -9.14 14.13
CA ILE A 229 -11.56 -10.30 13.35
C ILE A 229 -10.92 -11.56 13.94
N GLU A 230 -11.48 -12.71 13.67
CA GLU A 230 -10.90 -13.99 14.04
C GLU A 230 -10.29 -14.68 12.83
N ILE A 231 -9.06 -15.14 12.92
CA ILE A 231 -8.39 -15.93 11.88
C ILE A 231 -7.79 -17.18 12.53
N GLN A 232 -8.24 -18.36 12.10
CA GLN A 232 -7.81 -19.67 12.62
C GLN A 232 -7.93 -19.76 14.16
N GLY A 233 -9.03 -19.23 14.72
CA GLY A 233 -9.31 -19.25 16.16
C GLY A 233 -8.45 -18.31 16.98
N ALA A 234 -7.71 -17.40 16.38
CA ALA A 234 -6.91 -16.36 17.04
C ALA A 234 -7.48 -14.97 16.74
N GLU A 235 -7.24 -14.03 17.64
CA GLU A 235 -7.61 -12.63 17.48
C GLU A 235 -6.65 -11.91 16.53
N TRP A 236 -7.21 -11.21 15.56
CA TRP A 236 -6.53 -10.37 14.58
C TRP A 236 -7.21 -9.01 14.47
N GLY A 237 -6.49 -8.02 13.97
CA GLY A 237 -7.02 -6.72 13.62
C GLY A 237 -7.11 -6.55 12.11
N PHE A 238 -8.16 -5.88 11.65
CA PHE A 238 -8.35 -5.44 10.28
C PHE A 238 -8.37 -3.91 10.25
N GLN A 239 -7.53 -3.29 9.42
CA GLN A 239 -7.45 -1.84 9.23
C GLN A 239 -7.08 -1.49 7.80
N TYR A 240 -7.43 -0.29 7.34
CA TYR A 240 -6.92 0.23 6.08
C TYR A 240 -5.52 0.85 6.22
N SER A 241 -4.80 0.89 5.11
CA SER A 241 -3.54 1.64 5.02
C SER A 241 -3.84 3.10 4.70
N PRO A 242 -3.26 4.06 5.42
CA PRO A 242 -3.47 5.48 5.13
C PRO A 242 -2.84 5.94 3.80
N TYR A 243 -1.99 5.11 3.19
CA TYR A 243 -1.28 5.46 1.94
C TYR A 243 -2.02 5.07 0.67
N VAL A 244 -3.05 4.22 0.74
CA VAL A 244 -3.93 3.82 -0.37
C VAL A 244 -3.17 3.59 -1.69
N TYR A 245 -2.24 2.64 -1.70
CA TYR A 245 -1.50 2.31 -2.93
C TYR A 245 -2.42 1.77 -4.04
N TYR A 246 -3.52 1.11 -3.66
CA TYR A 246 -4.60 0.62 -4.50
C TYR A 246 -5.92 0.68 -3.72
N ASN A 247 -7.05 0.44 -4.39
CA ASN A 247 -8.37 0.54 -3.79
C ASN A 247 -8.52 -0.36 -2.56
N GLU A 248 -9.00 0.22 -1.46
CA GLU A 248 -9.24 -0.45 -0.18
C GLU A 248 -8.02 -1.23 0.35
N HIS A 249 -6.80 -0.68 0.11
CA HIS A 249 -5.57 -1.27 0.64
C HIS A 249 -5.67 -1.45 2.15
N CYS A 250 -5.72 -2.69 2.60
CA CYS A 250 -5.87 -3.05 4.01
C CYS A 250 -4.66 -3.81 4.56
N ILE A 251 -4.56 -3.79 5.88
CA ILE A 251 -3.59 -4.54 6.67
C ILE A 251 -4.35 -5.42 7.66
N VAL A 252 -4.03 -6.69 7.66
CA VAL A 252 -4.55 -7.70 8.58
C VAL A 252 -3.41 -8.08 9.51
N LEU A 253 -3.51 -7.72 10.78
CA LEU A 253 -2.42 -7.81 11.75
C LEU A 253 -2.76 -8.79 12.88
N ASN A 254 -1.80 -9.63 13.26
CA ASN A 254 -1.96 -10.52 14.41
C ASN A 254 -2.03 -9.68 15.70
N ALA A 255 -3.00 -9.95 16.58
CA ALA A 255 -3.09 -9.27 17.87
C ALA A 255 -1.83 -9.51 18.72
N ALA A 256 -1.21 -10.68 18.61
CA ALA A 256 0.06 -10.98 19.23
C ALA A 256 1.23 -10.45 18.39
N HIS A 257 2.15 -9.69 19.03
CA HIS A 257 3.37 -9.20 18.38
C HIS A 257 4.38 -10.35 18.21
N THR A 258 4.17 -11.16 17.17
CA THR A 258 5.00 -12.32 16.81
C THR A 258 5.66 -12.11 15.47
N PRO A 259 6.89 -12.64 15.23
CA PRO A 259 7.55 -12.52 13.93
C PRO A 259 6.74 -13.18 12.80
N MET A 260 6.89 -12.62 11.60
CA MET A 260 6.36 -13.22 10.38
C MET A 260 7.00 -14.57 10.12
N LYS A 261 6.19 -15.52 9.64
CA LYS A 261 6.62 -16.84 9.22
C LYS A 261 5.77 -17.33 8.07
N ILE A 262 6.39 -17.79 7.01
CA ILE A 262 5.70 -18.43 5.90
C ILE A 262 5.75 -19.95 6.12
N ASP A 263 4.57 -20.53 6.35
CA ASP A 263 4.39 -21.97 6.54
C ASP A 263 2.93 -22.33 6.20
N LYS A 264 2.56 -23.60 6.38
CA LYS A 264 1.20 -24.09 6.16
C LYS A 264 0.15 -23.28 6.92
N ALA A 265 0.46 -22.87 8.16
CA ALA A 265 -0.47 -22.08 8.97
C ALA A 265 -0.71 -20.69 8.35
N ALA A 266 0.33 -20.06 7.78
CA ALA A 266 0.16 -18.80 7.07
C ALA A 266 -0.78 -18.95 5.86
N PHE A 267 -0.65 -20.02 5.06
CA PHE A 267 -1.55 -20.29 3.93
C PHE A 267 -3.01 -20.45 4.37
N LEU A 268 -3.25 -21.21 5.45
CA LEU A 268 -4.59 -21.38 6.02
C LEU A 268 -5.17 -20.06 6.52
N LYS A 269 -4.37 -19.20 7.13
CA LYS A 269 -4.77 -17.86 7.58
C LYS A 269 -5.20 -16.97 6.41
N LEU A 270 -4.43 -16.99 5.30
CA LEU A 270 -4.80 -16.25 4.09
C LEU A 270 -6.14 -16.74 3.52
N PHE A 271 -6.36 -18.05 3.45
CA PHE A 271 -7.63 -18.62 2.98
C PHE A 271 -8.79 -18.28 3.90
N ASP A 272 -8.58 -18.29 5.21
CA ASP A 272 -9.61 -17.93 6.18
C ASP A 272 -10.07 -16.48 5.98
N PHE A 273 -9.12 -15.54 5.79
CA PHE A 273 -9.45 -14.16 5.51
C PHE A 273 -10.28 -14.00 4.21
N VAL A 274 -9.88 -14.62 3.11
CA VAL A 274 -10.63 -14.48 1.84
C VAL A 274 -11.94 -15.28 1.84
N ALA A 275 -12.13 -16.19 2.77
CA ALA A 275 -13.44 -16.83 3.01
C ALA A 275 -14.40 -15.86 3.72
N GLN A 276 -13.89 -15.06 4.67
CA GLN A 276 -14.65 -14.03 5.39
C GLN A 276 -14.92 -12.79 4.50
N PHE A 277 -13.96 -12.41 3.65
CA PHE A 277 -14.02 -11.25 2.76
C PHE A 277 -13.78 -11.67 1.30
N PRO A 278 -14.75 -12.35 0.64
CA PRO A 278 -14.54 -13.00 -0.66
C PRO A 278 -14.30 -12.03 -1.82
N HIS A 279 -14.60 -10.75 -1.65
CA HIS A 279 -14.33 -9.67 -2.61
C HIS A 279 -12.91 -9.11 -2.50
N TYR A 280 -12.12 -9.53 -1.48
CA TYR A 280 -10.74 -9.14 -1.29
C TYR A 280 -9.76 -10.22 -1.75
N PHE A 281 -8.56 -9.79 -2.12
CA PHE A 281 -7.36 -10.62 -2.06
C PHE A 281 -6.63 -10.37 -0.73
N VAL A 282 -5.74 -11.27 -0.35
CA VAL A 282 -4.79 -11.07 0.74
C VAL A 282 -3.48 -11.80 0.44
N GLY A 283 -2.36 -11.22 0.83
CA GLY A 283 -1.05 -11.83 0.68
C GLY A 283 -0.11 -11.48 1.82
N SER A 284 0.95 -12.26 1.94
CA SER A 284 2.02 -12.03 2.89
C SER A 284 3.31 -11.61 2.19
N ASN A 285 4.03 -10.64 2.75
CA ASN A 285 5.43 -10.49 2.40
C ASN A 285 6.21 -11.77 2.76
N ALA A 286 7.32 -11.99 2.07
CA ALA A 286 8.25 -13.06 2.40
C ALA A 286 8.87 -12.83 3.79
N ASP A 287 9.26 -13.92 4.46
CA ASP A 287 9.79 -13.91 5.83
C ASP A 287 11.33 -13.81 5.92
N LEU A 288 12.02 -13.60 4.79
CA LEU A 288 13.47 -13.40 4.74
C LEU A 288 13.82 -11.95 4.39
N PRO A 289 14.96 -11.43 4.88
CA PRO A 289 15.48 -10.11 4.48
C PRO A 289 15.67 -10.00 2.96
N ILE A 290 15.74 -8.76 2.44
CA ILE A 290 15.95 -8.43 1.01
C ILE A 290 14.70 -8.71 0.17
N VAL A 291 14.04 -9.85 0.36
CA VAL A 291 12.84 -10.27 -0.40
C VAL A 291 11.55 -10.12 0.42
N GLY A 292 11.65 -9.73 1.69
CA GLY A 292 10.53 -9.47 2.61
C GLY A 292 10.14 -8.00 2.71
N GLY A 293 9.09 -7.74 3.49
CA GLY A 293 8.63 -6.39 3.83
C GLY A 293 9.49 -5.72 4.92
N SER A 294 9.12 -4.49 5.28
CA SER A 294 9.86 -3.68 6.25
C SER A 294 9.62 -4.07 7.72
N ILE A 295 8.53 -4.76 8.05
CA ILE A 295 8.14 -5.14 9.41
C ILE A 295 8.05 -6.66 9.49
N LEU A 296 9.20 -7.32 9.66
CA LEU A 296 9.26 -8.77 9.81
C LEU A 296 9.01 -9.25 11.24
N ALA A 297 9.08 -8.33 12.21
CA ALA A 297 8.93 -8.63 13.65
C ALA A 297 7.47 -8.80 14.09
N HIS A 298 6.50 -8.41 13.27
CA HIS A 298 5.08 -8.50 13.58
C HIS A 298 4.33 -9.15 12.40
N GLU A 299 3.72 -10.30 12.67
CA GLU A 299 2.95 -11.04 11.66
C GLU A 299 1.77 -10.22 11.17
N HIS A 300 1.73 -9.97 9.88
CA HIS A 300 0.67 -9.22 9.21
C HIS A 300 0.56 -9.60 7.74
N PHE A 301 -0.61 -9.37 7.18
CA PHE A 301 -0.90 -9.56 5.76
C PHE A 301 -1.37 -8.24 5.16
N GLN A 302 -1.28 -8.12 3.85
CA GLN A 302 -1.82 -6.98 3.10
C GLN A 302 -2.86 -7.50 2.11
N GLY A 303 -3.98 -6.81 2.03
CA GLY A 303 -5.10 -7.17 1.18
C GLY A 303 -5.83 -5.95 0.64
N GLY A 304 -6.97 -6.17 0.01
CA GLY A 304 -7.83 -5.10 -0.49
C GLY A 304 -8.72 -5.54 -1.65
N HIS A 305 -9.58 -4.63 -2.07
CA HIS A 305 -10.49 -4.82 -3.18
C HIS A 305 -9.84 -4.32 -4.48
N TYR A 306 -8.90 -5.10 -5.00
CA TYR A 306 -8.18 -4.76 -6.22
C TYR A 306 -7.74 -6.01 -7.01
N THR A 307 -7.73 -5.91 -8.34
CA THR A 307 -7.29 -7.01 -9.22
C THR A 307 -6.03 -6.61 -9.98
N PHE A 308 -4.89 -7.05 -9.51
CA PHE A 308 -3.57 -6.77 -10.09
C PHE A 308 -3.33 -7.49 -11.42
N ALA A 309 -2.36 -7.01 -12.19
CA ALA A 309 -1.93 -7.61 -13.44
C ALA A 309 -1.54 -9.09 -13.28
N MET A 310 -0.83 -9.47 -12.21
CA MET A 310 -0.47 -10.86 -11.94
C MET A 310 -1.70 -11.75 -11.76
N ALA A 311 -2.77 -11.27 -11.12
CA ALA A 311 -4.00 -12.04 -10.96
C ALA A 311 -4.70 -12.32 -12.30
N LYS A 312 -4.63 -11.36 -13.25
CA LYS A 312 -5.17 -11.46 -14.61
C LYS A 312 -4.29 -12.30 -15.55
N ALA A 313 -3.01 -12.48 -15.20
CA ALA A 313 -2.06 -13.21 -16.04
C ALA A 313 -2.46 -14.69 -16.19
N PRO A 314 -2.39 -15.25 -17.42
CA PRO A 314 -2.79 -16.62 -17.68
C PRO A 314 -1.78 -17.64 -17.13
N VAL A 315 -2.26 -18.82 -16.81
CA VAL A 315 -1.42 -20.01 -16.63
C VAL A 315 -0.88 -20.41 -18.01
N GLU A 316 0.43 -20.37 -18.18
CA GLU A 316 1.07 -20.74 -19.45
C GLU A 316 1.43 -22.23 -19.56
N ARG A 317 1.65 -22.88 -18.41
CA ARG A 317 1.99 -24.31 -18.34
C ARG A 317 1.34 -24.94 -17.12
N SER A 318 0.40 -25.85 -17.35
CA SER A 318 -0.21 -26.64 -16.29
C SER A 318 0.60 -27.89 -15.99
N PHE A 319 0.56 -28.36 -14.77
CA PHE A 319 1.15 -29.63 -14.35
C PHE A 319 0.30 -30.29 -13.27
N THR A 320 0.46 -31.62 -13.15
CA THR A 320 -0.24 -32.40 -12.12
C THR A 320 0.75 -32.86 -11.07
N VAL A 321 0.37 -32.78 -9.81
CA VAL A 321 1.18 -33.25 -8.68
C VAL A 321 0.61 -34.57 -8.16
N PRO A 322 1.40 -35.65 -8.08
CA PRO A 322 0.93 -36.94 -7.59
C PRO A 322 0.36 -36.85 -6.16
N GLY A 323 -0.89 -37.33 -6.02
CA GLY A 323 -1.66 -37.24 -4.78
C GLY A 323 -2.44 -35.93 -4.59
N PHE A 324 -2.40 -35.02 -5.60
CA PHE A 324 -3.13 -33.76 -5.64
C PHE A 324 -3.82 -33.54 -7.00
N GLU A 325 -4.34 -34.61 -7.59
CA GLU A 325 -5.02 -34.57 -8.88
C GLU A 325 -6.32 -33.76 -8.85
N ASP A 326 -6.80 -33.45 -7.65
CA ASP A 326 -7.95 -32.60 -7.33
C ASP A 326 -7.61 -31.11 -7.28
N VAL A 327 -6.32 -30.74 -7.40
CA VAL A 327 -5.85 -29.35 -7.40
C VAL A 327 -5.32 -28.97 -8.78
N GLU A 328 -5.84 -27.89 -9.35
CA GLU A 328 -5.27 -27.29 -10.55
C GLU A 328 -3.98 -26.57 -10.20
N ALA A 329 -2.88 -26.94 -10.84
CA ALA A 329 -1.57 -26.32 -10.63
C ALA A 329 -0.94 -25.90 -11.95
N GLY A 330 -0.28 -24.74 -11.97
CA GLY A 330 0.41 -24.26 -13.16
C GLY A 330 1.32 -23.07 -12.94
N ILE A 331 2.20 -22.85 -13.92
CA ILE A 331 3.13 -21.72 -13.96
C ILE A 331 2.41 -20.54 -14.63
N VAL A 332 2.42 -19.39 -14.00
CA VAL A 332 1.80 -18.16 -14.50
C VAL A 332 2.74 -17.47 -15.49
N LYS A 333 2.22 -16.94 -16.61
CA LYS A 333 2.97 -16.06 -17.52
C LYS A 333 3.20 -14.71 -16.82
N TRP A 334 4.29 -14.64 -16.07
CA TRP A 334 4.66 -13.48 -15.27
C TRP A 334 6.18 -13.27 -15.30
N PRO A 335 6.70 -12.03 -15.16
CA PRO A 335 8.16 -11.82 -15.15
C PRO A 335 8.86 -12.51 -13.97
N MET A 336 8.16 -12.64 -12.82
CA MET A 336 8.64 -13.43 -11.69
C MET A 336 8.15 -14.88 -11.77
N SER A 337 8.73 -15.76 -10.96
CA SER A 337 8.45 -17.20 -10.97
C SER A 337 7.26 -17.52 -10.07
N VAL A 338 6.08 -17.74 -10.66
CA VAL A 338 4.83 -17.91 -9.93
C VAL A 338 4.21 -19.27 -10.24
N ILE A 339 3.88 -20.03 -9.19
CA ILE A 339 3.03 -21.22 -9.26
C ILE A 339 1.65 -20.83 -8.75
N ARG A 340 0.62 -21.02 -9.55
CA ARG A 340 -0.79 -20.83 -9.17
C ARG A 340 -1.42 -22.17 -8.85
N LEU A 341 -2.05 -22.24 -7.69
CA LEU A 341 -2.90 -23.36 -7.27
C LEU A 341 -4.35 -22.89 -7.25
N SER A 342 -5.29 -23.73 -7.74
CA SER A 342 -6.72 -23.43 -7.71
C SER A 342 -7.50 -24.68 -7.32
N GLY A 343 -8.56 -24.50 -6.52
CA GLY A 343 -9.44 -25.58 -6.08
C GLY A 343 -10.46 -25.10 -5.04
N PRO A 344 -11.49 -25.91 -4.76
CA PRO A 344 -12.51 -25.56 -3.79
C PRO A 344 -12.10 -25.83 -2.33
N ASP A 345 -11.13 -26.70 -2.11
CA ASP A 345 -10.71 -27.16 -0.76
C ASP A 345 -9.42 -26.45 -0.32
N THR A 346 -9.56 -25.52 0.61
CA THR A 346 -8.45 -24.72 1.15
C THR A 346 -7.43 -25.56 1.92
N ALA A 347 -7.84 -26.65 2.56
CA ALA A 347 -6.92 -27.53 3.29
C ALA A 347 -6.02 -28.30 2.31
N ARG A 348 -6.57 -28.75 1.17
CA ARG A 348 -5.80 -29.40 0.10
C ARG A 348 -4.82 -28.43 -0.57
N LEU A 349 -5.30 -27.19 -0.85
CA LEU A 349 -4.45 -26.14 -1.40
C LEU A 349 -3.29 -25.82 -0.46
N ALA A 350 -3.55 -25.65 0.84
CA ALA A 350 -2.52 -25.36 1.84
C ALA A 350 -1.53 -26.53 2.02
N GLU A 351 -1.99 -27.78 1.91
CA GLU A 351 -1.14 -28.97 1.97
C GLU A 351 -0.16 -29.03 0.78
N LEU A 352 -0.66 -28.78 -0.44
CA LEU A 352 0.19 -28.73 -1.63
C LEU A 352 1.14 -27.53 -1.58
N ALA A 353 0.68 -26.35 -1.14
CA ALA A 353 1.51 -25.18 -0.98
C ALA A 353 2.67 -25.41 0.02
N ASP A 354 2.40 -26.10 1.12
CA ASP A 354 3.42 -26.45 2.12
C ASP A 354 4.44 -27.47 1.56
N ARG A 355 3.98 -28.42 0.76
CA ARG A 355 4.85 -29.35 0.03
C ARG A 355 5.77 -28.59 -0.94
N ILE A 356 5.23 -27.65 -1.71
CA ILE A 356 6.00 -26.78 -2.62
C ILE A 356 7.02 -25.95 -1.85
N LEU A 357 6.61 -25.29 -0.76
CA LEU A 357 7.47 -24.48 0.09
C LEU A 357 8.62 -25.31 0.68
N THR A 358 8.32 -26.49 1.20
CA THR A 358 9.32 -27.40 1.78
C THR A 358 10.34 -27.82 0.72
N LYS A 359 9.89 -28.18 -0.48
CA LYS A 359 10.77 -28.49 -1.61
C LYS A 359 11.62 -27.30 -2.01
N TRP A 360 11.00 -26.09 -2.12
CA TRP A 360 11.69 -24.87 -2.50
C TRP A 360 12.78 -24.48 -1.50
N ARG A 361 12.52 -24.59 -0.22
CA ARG A 361 13.51 -24.29 0.84
C ARG A 361 14.73 -25.17 0.80
N GLY A 362 14.60 -26.41 0.38
CA GLY A 362 15.73 -27.35 0.23
C GLY A 362 16.29 -27.47 -1.18
N TYR A 363 15.82 -26.65 -2.14
CA TYR A 363 16.18 -26.82 -3.54
C TYR A 363 17.43 -26.00 -3.93
N THR A 364 18.41 -26.69 -4.53
CA THR A 364 19.61 -26.09 -5.12
C THR A 364 19.67 -26.46 -6.61
N ASP A 365 19.86 -25.47 -7.46
CA ASP A 365 20.13 -25.61 -8.90
C ASP A 365 21.22 -24.62 -9.30
N GLU A 366 22.47 -25.07 -9.27
CA GLU A 366 23.64 -24.24 -9.59
C GLU A 366 23.55 -23.63 -11.01
N SER A 367 22.91 -24.34 -11.94
CA SER A 367 22.76 -23.86 -13.33
C SER A 367 21.87 -22.62 -13.45
N ALA A 368 20.99 -22.39 -12.48
CA ALA A 368 20.14 -21.21 -12.35
C ALA A 368 20.59 -20.26 -11.24
N PHE A 369 21.76 -20.51 -10.64
CA PHE A 369 22.30 -19.78 -9.49
C PHE A 369 21.37 -19.79 -8.27
N ILE A 370 20.62 -20.87 -8.09
CA ILE A 370 19.72 -21.07 -6.96
C ILE A 370 20.41 -21.96 -5.93
N PHE A 371 20.57 -21.44 -4.73
CA PHE A 371 21.12 -22.15 -3.59
C PHE A 371 20.11 -22.13 -2.44
N ALA A 372 19.83 -23.28 -1.86
CA ALA A 372 18.95 -23.41 -0.70
C ALA A 372 19.51 -22.65 0.51
N GLU A 373 20.83 -22.77 0.72
CA GLU A 373 21.55 -22.12 1.80
C GLU A 373 23.02 -21.87 1.42
N THR A 374 23.66 -20.93 2.11
CA THR A 374 25.10 -20.69 2.06
C THR A 374 25.61 -20.56 3.50
N GLU A 375 26.58 -21.41 3.89
CA GLU A 375 27.15 -21.45 5.25
C GLU A 375 26.07 -21.56 6.35
N GLY A 376 25.00 -22.33 6.09
CA GLY A 376 23.88 -22.53 7.00
C GLY A 376 22.85 -21.39 7.02
N THR A 377 23.00 -20.37 6.19
CA THR A 377 22.02 -19.29 6.06
C THR A 377 21.03 -19.62 4.93
N PRO A 378 19.72 -19.76 5.23
CA PRO A 378 18.72 -20.10 4.22
C PRO A 378 18.43 -18.92 3.29
N HIS A 379 18.17 -19.22 2.01
CA HIS A 379 17.89 -18.21 0.98
C HIS A 379 16.49 -18.26 0.39
N SER A 380 15.86 -19.43 0.39
CA SER A 380 14.61 -19.65 -0.34
C SER A 380 13.37 -19.49 0.53
N THR A 381 12.39 -18.74 0.03
CA THR A 381 11.09 -18.54 0.65
C THR A 381 10.03 -18.26 -0.42
N ILE A 382 8.79 -17.97 -0.02
CA ILE A 382 7.66 -17.70 -0.92
C ILE A 382 6.97 -16.42 -0.46
N THR A 383 6.48 -15.63 -1.43
CA THR A 383 5.46 -14.58 -1.23
C THR A 383 4.12 -15.16 -1.67
N PRO A 384 3.22 -15.54 -0.74
CA PRO A 384 1.92 -16.14 -1.05
C PRO A 384 0.84 -15.07 -1.19
N ILE A 385 -0.06 -15.24 -2.18
CA ILE A 385 -1.22 -14.37 -2.39
C ILE A 385 -2.46 -15.22 -2.62
N ALA A 386 -3.48 -15.07 -1.77
CA ALA A 386 -4.75 -15.78 -1.86
C ALA A 386 -5.87 -14.86 -2.34
N ARG A 387 -6.84 -15.45 -3.05
CA ARG A 387 -8.09 -14.79 -3.44
C ARG A 387 -9.16 -15.83 -3.71
N LYS A 388 -10.41 -15.39 -3.76
CA LYS A 388 -11.54 -16.20 -4.21
C LYS A 388 -11.95 -15.79 -5.62
N VAL A 389 -12.20 -16.76 -6.50
CA VAL A 389 -12.64 -16.55 -7.89
C VAL A 389 -13.83 -17.48 -8.14
N GLY A 390 -15.04 -16.93 -8.13
CA GLY A 390 -16.26 -17.74 -8.11
C GLY A 390 -16.29 -18.66 -6.88
N ASP A 391 -16.48 -19.95 -7.10
CA ASP A 391 -16.49 -20.97 -6.03
C ASP A 391 -15.11 -21.56 -5.72
N GLN A 392 -14.07 -21.10 -6.42
CA GLN A 392 -12.70 -21.58 -6.24
C GLN A 392 -11.88 -20.64 -5.38
N PHE A 393 -10.96 -21.20 -4.59
CA PHE A 393 -9.86 -20.46 -3.99
C PHE A 393 -8.64 -20.56 -4.90
N GLN A 394 -7.89 -19.48 -4.99
CA GLN A 394 -6.60 -19.44 -5.69
C GLN A 394 -5.50 -19.01 -4.73
N LEU A 395 -4.33 -19.62 -4.87
CA LEU A 395 -3.12 -19.26 -4.16
C LEU A 395 -1.98 -19.12 -5.17
N ASP A 396 -1.45 -17.91 -5.31
CA ASP A 396 -0.22 -17.67 -6.06
C ASP A 396 0.98 -17.80 -5.13
N LEU A 397 1.92 -18.66 -5.47
CA LEU A 397 3.16 -18.90 -4.76
C LEU A 397 4.30 -18.28 -5.57
N VAL A 398 4.75 -17.07 -5.19
CA VAL A 398 5.88 -16.42 -5.85
C VAL A 398 7.17 -16.87 -5.19
N LEU A 399 7.99 -17.59 -5.95
CA LEU A 399 9.27 -18.12 -5.47
C LEU A 399 10.28 -16.99 -5.27
N ARG A 400 10.89 -16.92 -4.10
CA ARG A 400 11.87 -15.89 -3.73
C ARG A 400 13.17 -16.53 -3.26
N ASN A 401 14.29 -15.85 -3.53
CA ASN A 401 15.59 -16.22 -3.01
C ASN A 401 16.42 -14.96 -2.74
N ASN A 402 17.05 -14.85 -1.57
CA ASN A 402 17.74 -13.65 -1.12
C ASN A 402 19.28 -13.74 -1.18
N ILE A 403 19.82 -14.68 -1.95
CA ILE A 403 21.27 -14.82 -2.09
C ILE A 403 21.91 -13.53 -2.60
N THR A 404 23.07 -13.19 -2.05
CA THR A 404 23.89 -12.05 -2.46
C THR A 404 25.24 -12.49 -2.98
N THR A 405 25.88 -11.63 -3.78
CA THR A 405 27.26 -11.78 -4.24
C THR A 405 27.98 -10.45 -4.12
N GLU A 406 29.30 -10.41 -4.34
CA GLU A 406 30.04 -9.15 -4.42
C GLU A 406 29.54 -8.25 -5.54
N GLU A 407 29.12 -8.82 -6.67
CA GLU A 407 28.54 -8.09 -7.80
C GLU A 407 27.12 -7.61 -7.49
N HIS A 408 26.34 -8.39 -6.73
CA HIS A 408 24.95 -8.10 -6.36
C HIS A 408 24.77 -8.05 -4.83
N PRO A 409 25.30 -7.03 -4.14
CA PRO A 409 25.28 -6.96 -2.68
C PRO A 409 23.87 -6.70 -2.11
N LEU A 410 22.92 -6.24 -2.94
CA LEU A 410 21.51 -6.07 -2.57
C LEU A 410 20.65 -7.29 -2.90
N GLY A 411 21.23 -8.33 -3.52
CA GLY A 411 20.57 -9.56 -3.94
C GLY A 411 20.78 -9.86 -5.43
N VAL A 412 20.97 -11.13 -5.76
CA VAL A 412 21.06 -11.61 -7.16
C VAL A 412 19.68 -11.50 -7.82
N PHE A 413 18.62 -11.82 -7.06
CA PHE A 413 17.23 -11.75 -7.49
C PHE A 413 16.56 -10.47 -6.93
N HIS A 414 17.15 -9.32 -7.29
CA HIS A 414 16.81 -7.99 -6.84
C HIS A 414 17.04 -7.01 -8.01
N PRO A 415 16.40 -5.83 -8.06
CA PRO A 415 16.69 -4.83 -9.08
C PRO A 415 18.18 -4.55 -9.20
N HIS A 416 18.73 -4.72 -10.40
CA HIS A 416 20.16 -4.50 -10.65
C HIS A 416 20.50 -3.02 -10.78
N ALA A 417 21.77 -2.67 -10.57
CA ALA A 417 22.27 -1.29 -10.48
C ALA A 417 21.84 -0.38 -11.65
N LYS A 418 21.74 -0.94 -12.88
CA LYS A 418 21.28 -0.19 -14.07
C LYS A 418 19.85 0.36 -13.97
N LEU A 419 19.01 -0.24 -13.09
CA LEU A 419 17.61 0.15 -12.89
C LEU A 419 17.40 1.06 -11.66
N HIS A 420 18.43 1.26 -10.84
CA HIS A 420 18.35 2.00 -9.57
C HIS A 420 18.01 3.48 -9.73
N HIS A 421 18.19 4.03 -10.93
CA HIS A 421 17.77 5.40 -11.22
C HIS A 421 16.24 5.57 -11.14
N ILE A 422 15.47 4.49 -11.32
CA ILE A 422 14.01 4.45 -11.16
C ILE A 422 13.62 3.73 -9.87
N LYS A 423 14.04 2.46 -9.68
CA LYS A 423 13.66 1.62 -8.53
C LYS A 423 14.88 0.89 -7.98
N LYS A 424 15.22 1.16 -6.71
CA LYS A 424 16.34 0.55 -5.99
C LYS A 424 15.88 -0.31 -4.82
N GLU A 425 14.70 -0.02 -4.27
CA GLU A 425 14.18 -0.63 -3.06
C GLU A 425 13.81 -2.11 -3.29
N ASN A 426 13.72 -2.86 -2.21
CA ASN A 426 13.29 -4.26 -2.22
C ASN A 426 11.91 -4.41 -2.89
N ILE A 427 11.71 -5.52 -3.58
CA ILE A 427 10.45 -5.87 -4.23
C ILE A 427 9.59 -6.64 -3.23
N GLY A 428 8.61 -5.93 -2.66
CA GLY A 428 7.64 -6.47 -1.71
C GLY A 428 6.39 -7.02 -2.40
N LEU A 429 5.39 -7.39 -1.59
CA LEU A 429 4.14 -7.99 -2.03
C LEU A 429 3.44 -7.20 -3.15
N ILE A 430 3.36 -5.88 -3.02
CA ILE A 430 2.62 -5.01 -3.94
C ILE A 430 3.30 -4.99 -5.32
N GLU A 431 4.61 -4.79 -5.31
CA GLU A 431 5.40 -4.78 -6.56
C GLU A 431 5.36 -6.14 -7.27
N VAL A 432 5.45 -7.23 -6.51
CA VAL A 432 5.34 -8.60 -7.04
C VAL A 432 4.08 -8.80 -7.86
N MET A 433 2.96 -8.19 -7.44
CA MET A 433 1.67 -8.30 -8.13
C MET A 433 1.53 -7.39 -9.36
N GLY A 434 2.49 -6.47 -9.59
CA GLY A 434 2.51 -5.62 -10.78
C GLY A 434 2.18 -4.15 -10.54
N LEU A 435 2.26 -3.65 -9.29
CA LEU A 435 2.11 -2.23 -9.01
C LEU A 435 3.44 -1.66 -8.51
N ALA A 436 4.04 -0.74 -9.27
CA ALA A 436 5.22 0.01 -8.86
C ALA A 436 4.85 1.11 -7.87
N VAL A 437 5.44 1.08 -6.69
CA VAL A 437 5.44 2.23 -5.77
C VAL A 437 6.78 2.93 -5.89
N LEU A 438 6.79 4.08 -6.57
CA LEU A 438 7.99 4.84 -6.90
C LEU A 438 8.16 6.05 -5.98
N PRO A 439 9.41 6.47 -5.71
CA PRO A 439 9.68 7.58 -4.80
C PRO A 439 9.26 8.94 -5.40
N SER A 440 8.85 9.86 -4.52
CA SER A 440 8.38 11.23 -4.83
C SER A 440 9.36 12.04 -5.70
N ARG A 441 10.68 11.85 -5.50
CA ARG A 441 11.73 12.54 -6.28
C ARG A 441 11.55 12.39 -7.80
N LEU A 442 10.98 11.26 -8.25
CA LEU A 442 10.80 11.02 -9.69
C LEU A 442 9.87 12.02 -10.36
N LYS A 443 8.93 12.64 -9.64
CA LYS A 443 8.08 13.69 -10.21
C LYS A 443 8.91 14.85 -10.72
N SER A 444 9.73 15.45 -9.87
CA SER A 444 10.60 16.58 -10.23
C SER A 444 11.71 16.17 -11.20
N GLU A 445 12.29 14.99 -11.05
CA GLU A 445 13.30 14.46 -11.97
C GLU A 445 12.75 14.27 -13.38
N MET A 446 11.53 13.74 -13.54
CA MET A 446 10.91 13.57 -14.87
C MET A 446 10.56 14.90 -15.52
N GLU A 447 10.10 15.89 -14.76
CA GLU A 447 9.88 17.24 -15.27
C GLU A 447 11.19 17.89 -15.76
N ALA A 448 12.28 17.74 -14.99
CA ALA A 448 13.60 18.24 -15.37
C ALA A 448 14.16 17.50 -16.60
N LEU A 449 14.03 16.17 -16.65
CA LEU A 449 14.41 15.35 -17.81
C LEU A 449 13.68 15.79 -19.09
N ARG A 450 12.36 15.97 -19.01
CA ARG A 450 11.55 16.42 -20.14
C ARG A 450 12.10 17.73 -20.72
N LYS A 451 12.37 18.72 -19.85
CA LYS A 451 12.93 20.01 -20.27
C LYS A 451 14.33 19.87 -20.89
N ALA A 452 15.22 19.08 -20.28
CA ALA A 452 16.58 18.85 -20.77
C ALA A 452 16.61 18.10 -22.10
N ILE A 453 15.73 17.10 -22.29
CA ILE A 453 15.62 16.35 -23.53
C ILE A 453 15.16 17.25 -24.69
N LEU A 454 14.13 18.07 -24.47
CA LEU A 454 13.61 19.00 -25.48
C LEU A 454 14.62 20.11 -25.85
N ALA A 455 15.38 20.56 -24.87
CA ALA A 455 16.45 21.56 -25.07
C ALA A 455 17.73 20.98 -25.70
N GLY A 456 17.85 19.65 -25.82
CA GLY A 456 19.06 18.99 -26.30
C GLY A 456 20.27 19.13 -25.34
N THR A 457 20.00 19.32 -24.04
CA THR A 457 21.03 19.49 -23.01
C THR A 457 21.75 18.17 -22.74
N ASP A 458 23.06 18.22 -22.49
CA ASP A 458 23.82 17.05 -22.05
C ASP A 458 23.43 16.68 -20.58
N LEU A 459 22.73 15.57 -20.43
CA LEU A 459 22.28 15.07 -19.13
C LEU A 459 23.42 14.67 -18.19
N ARG A 460 24.61 14.32 -18.76
CA ARG A 460 25.78 13.93 -17.95
C ARG A 460 26.44 15.11 -17.26
N ALA A 461 26.21 16.32 -17.78
CA ALA A 461 26.69 17.57 -17.15
C ALA A 461 25.86 17.99 -15.92
N ASP A 462 24.62 17.46 -15.77
CA ASP A 462 23.75 17.75 -14.63
C ASP A 462 23.86 16.65 -13.58
N GLU A 463 24.24 17.00 -12.36
CA GLU A 463 24.44 16.05 -11.25
C GLU A 463 23.17 15.28 -10.88
N ALA A 464 22.00 15.90 -10.96
CA ALA A 464 20.72 15.29 -10.64
C ALA A 464 20.24 14.34 -11.76
N LEU A 465 20.55 14.64 -13.03
CA LEU A 465 20.03 13.95 -14.19
C LEU A 465 20.99 12.91 -14.78
N ARG A 466 22.29 12.99 -14.52
CA ARG A 466 23.31 12.09 -15.09
C ARG A 466 23.03 10.61 -14.89
N LYS A 467 22.36 10.24 -13.78
CA LYS A 467 21.96 8.85 -13.49
C LYS A 467 20.95 8.28 -14.47
N HIS A 468 20.24 9.14 -15.21
CA HIS A 468 19.24 8.75 -16.21
C HIS A 468 19.81 8.80 -17.65
N ALA A 469 21.04 9.31 -17.85
CA ALA A 469 21.57 9.60 -19.19
C ALA A 469 21.62 8.37 -20.11
N ASP A 470 22.15 7.23 -19.63
CA ASP A 470 22.27 6.01 -20.43
C ASP A 470 20.90 5.43 -20.82
N TRP A 471 19.93 5.49 -19.91
CA TRP A 471 18.55 5.10 -20.17
C TRP A 471 17.88 6.01 -21.21
N VAL A 472 18.09 7.34 -21.11
CA VAL A 472 17.56 8.30 -22.09
C VAL A 472 18.19 8.09 -23.46
N ASP A 473 19.49 7.85 -23.55
CA ASP A 473 20.16 7.57 -24.82
C ASP A 473 19.61 6.28 -25.45
N ALA A 474 19.36 5.22 -24.66
CA ALA A 474 18.81 3.97 -25.13
C ALA A 474 17.41 4.15 -25.72
N PHE A 475 16.48 4.81 -25.01
CA PHE A 475 15.15 4.98 -25.56
C PHE A 475 15.11 6.01 -26.71
N ARG A 476 15.94 7.06 -26.71
CA ARG A 476 16.10 7.94 -27.88
C ARG A 476 16.47 7.15 -29.14
N ALA A 477 17.45 6.25 -29.05
CA ALA A 477 17.85 5.40 -30.16
C ALA A 477 16.70 4.48 -30.61
N LYS A 478 15.97 3.89 -29.66
CA LYS A 478 14.79 3.05 -29.92
C LYS A 478 13.71 3.80 -30.70
N TYR A 479 13.31 4.98 -30.25
CA TYR A 479 12.26 5.76 -30.91
C TYR A 479 12.72 6.35 -32.24
N ALA A 480 13.97 6.77 -32.36
CA ALA A 480 14.56 7.22 -33.62
C ALA A 480 14.55 6.10 -34.68
N ALA A 481 14.87 4.85 -34.29
CA ALA A 481 14.80 3.69 -35.19
C ALA A 481 13.37 3.39 -35.68
N GLN A 482 12.36 3.80 -34.92
CA GLN A 482 10.94 3.70 -35.26
C GLN A 482 10.42 4.93 -36.05
N GLY A 483 11.28 5.91 -36.35
CA GLY A 483 10.92 7.15 -37.03
C GLY A 483 10.13 8.12 -36.16
N VAL A 484 10.10 7.93 -34.83
CA VAL A 484 9.42 8.80 -33.86
C VAL A 484 10.37 9.87 -33.36
N GLN A 485 10.02 11.13 -33.58
CA GLN A 485 10.70 12.28 -32.99
C GLN A 485 10.14 12.57 -31.59
N LEU A 486 11.01 12.87 -30.64
CA LEU A 486 10.62 13.31 -29.31
C LEU A 486 10.21 14.78 -29.37
N THR A 487 8.94 15.04 -29.04
CA THR A 487 8.33 16.38 -29.06
C THR A 487 7.72 16.72 -27.71
N GLU A 488 7.36 17.98 -27.52
CA GLU A 488 6.66 18.40 -26.31
C GLU A 488 5.33 17.67 -26.08
N GLU A 489 4.67 17.26 -27.16
CA GLU A 489 3.36 16.60 -27.11
C GLU A 489 3.44 15.12 -26.72
N ASN A 490 4.51 14.40 -27.12
CA ASN A 490 4.60 12.96 -26.91
C ASN A 490 5.58 12.52 -25.80
N LEU A 491 6.51 13.40 -25.41
CA LEU A 491 7.62 12.99 -24.52
C LEU A 491 7.15 12.59 -23.12
N GLU A 492 6.09 13.20 -22.59
CA GLU A 492 5.55 12.79 -21.27
C GLU A 492 5.00 11.36 -21.32
N GLY A 493 4.22 11.01 -22.34
CA GLY A 493 3.73 9.65 -22.53
C GLY A 493 4.87 8.65 -22.69
N ILE A 494 5.88 8.99 -23.51
CA ILE A 494 7.06 8.15 -23.70
C ILE A 494 7.83 7.93 -22.39
N LEU A 495 8.04 8.96 -21.58
CA LEU A 495 8.70 8.82 -20.27
C LEU A 495 7.91 7.91 -19.34
N ARG A 496 6.58 8.02 -19.31
CA ARG A 496 5.72 7.14 -18.52
C ARG A 496 5.85 5.67 -18.97
N ASP A 497 5.79 5.41 -20.27
CA ASP A 497 5.93 4.07 -20.82
C ASP A 497 7.32 3.48 -20.53
N GLU A 498 8.38 4.27 -20.74
CA GLU A 498 9.75 3.81 -20.47
C GLU A 498 10.01 3.55 -18.98
N ILE A 499 9.39 4.31 -18.05
CA ILE A 499 9.41 4.01 -16.61
C ILE A 499 8.74 2.66 -16.32
N GLY A 500 7.58 2.41 -16.94
CA GLY A 500 6.88 1.13 -16.81
C GLY A 500 7.69 -0.05 -17.37
N ILE A 501 8.41 0.14 -18.48
CA ILE A 501 9.34 -0.88 -19.03
C ILE A 501 10.50 -1.12 -18.06
N VAL A 502 11.05 -0.07 -17.42
CA VAL A 502 12.07 -0.26 -16.36
C VAL A 502 11.49 -1.07 -15.20
N PHE A 503 10.25 -0.81 -14.80
CA PHE A 503 9.62 -1.60 -13.73
C PHE A 503 9.39 -3.07 -14.14
N MET A 504 9.00 -3.33 -15.39
CA MET A 504 8.95 -4.70 -15.91
C MET A 504 10.32 -5.40 -15.76
N GLN A 505 11.41 -4.74 -16.14
CA GLN A 505 12.77 -5.28 -16.00
C GLN A 505 13.16 -5.49 -14.52
N VAL A 506 12.68 -4.63 -13.63
CA VAL A 506 12.83 -4.79 -12.17
C VAL A 506 12.20 -6.11 -11.70
N LEU A 507 11.00 -6.45 -12.19
CA LEU A 507 10.36 -7.73 -11.86
C LEU A 507 11.09 -8.93 -12.48
N GLU A 508 11.63 -8.77 -13.70
CA GLU A 508 12.46 -9.80 -14.36
C GLU A 508 13.77 -10.05 -13.60
N ASP A 509 14.42 -8.98 -13.12
CA ASP A 509 15.62 -9.10 -12.27
C ASP A 509 15.29 -9.80 -10.94
N ALA A 510 14.11 -9.54 -10.35
CA ALA A 510 13.65 -10.16 -9.11
C ALA A 510 13.16 -11.60 -9.28
N GLY A 511 12.86 -12.05 -10.50
CA GLY A 511 12.45 -13.42 -10.82
C GLY A 511 13.58 -14.42 -10.67
N VAL A 512 13.36 -15.53 -9.94
CA VAL A 512 14.38 -16.56 -9.70
C VAL A 512 14.66 -17.40 -10.96
N TYR A 513 13.63 -17.76 -11.71
CA TYR A 513 13.76 -18.40 -13.03
C TYR A 513 13.55 -17.35 -14.13
N LYS A 514 14.61 -17.03 -14.84
CA LYS A 514 14.56 -16.04 -15.92
C LYS A 514 13.67 -16.49 -17.08
N ARG A 515 13.12 -15.54 -17.83
CA ARG A 515 12.23 -15.83 -18.97
C ARG A 515 12.99 -16.29 -20.24
N THR A 516 14.19 -16.83 -20.09
CA THR A 516 14.98 -17.47 -21.14
C THR A 516 14.63 -18.97 -21.27
N PRO A 517 14.93 -19.63 -22.39
CA PRO A 517 14.74 -21.08 -22.54
C PRO A 517 15.41 -21.88 -21.40
N GLU A 518 16.61 -21.50 -20.98
CA GLU A 518 17.38 -22.14 -19.90
C GLU A 518 16.70 -21.95 -18.55
N GLY A 519 16.23 -20.71 -18.25
CA GLY A 519 15.52 -20.40 -17.01
C GLY A 519 14.19 -21.12 -16.93
N GLN A 520 13.45 -21.23 -18.04
CA GLN A 520 12.21 -21.98 -18.09
C GLN A 520 12.44 -23.49 -17.92
N ALA A 521 13.50 -24.04 -18.52
CA ALA A 521 13.90 -25.43 -18.32
C ALA A 521 14.32 -25.70 -16.86
N ALA A 522 14.96 -24.73 -16.19
CA ALA A 522 15.28 -24.82 -14.77
C ALA A 522 14.02 -24.82 -13.91
N PHE A 523 13.03 -23.99 -14.24
CA PHE A 523 11.74 -23.99 -13.53
C PHE A 523 11.03 -25.34 -13.67
N ASP A 524 11.04 -25.94 -14.87
CA ASP A 524 10.47 -27.28 -15.10
C ASP A 524 11.20 -28.36 -14.30
N ARG A 525 12.52 -28.23 -14.09
CA ARG A 525 13.27 -29.16 -13.22
C ARG A 525 12.79 -29.07 -11.77
N PHE A 526 12.59 -27.86 -11.25
CA PHE A 526 12.05 -27.67 -9.91
C PHE A 526 10.65 -28.29 -9.79
N VAL A 527 9.74 -27.96 -10.70
CA VAL A 527 8.35 -28.47 -10.70
C VAL A 527 8.32 -29.99 -10.69
N LYS A 528 9.21 -30.67 -11.40
CA LYS A 528 9.32 -32.14 -11.38
C LYS A 528 9.74 -32.72 -10.03
N THR A 529 10.22 -31.93 -9.09
CA THR A 529 10.58 -32.38 -7.74
C THR A 529 9.41 -32.34 -6.76
N ILE A 530 8.32 -31.63 -7.12
CA ILE A 530 7.12 -31.50 -6.29
C ILE A 530 6.32 -32.80 -6.31
#